data_d9553d957cd4ebaf5ac1694fd6c25e71
#
_entry.id   d9553d957cd4ebaf5ac1694fd6c25e71
#
_cell.length_a   1.000
_cell.length_b   1.000
_cell.length_c   1.000
_cell.angle_alpha   90.00
_cell.angle_beta   90.00
_cell.angle_gamma   90.00
#
_symmetry.space_group_name_H-M   'P 1'
#
loop_
_entity.id
_entity.type
_entity.pdbx_description
1 polymer ?
#
loop_
_entity_poly.entity_id
_entity_poly.type
_entity_poly.pdbx_seq_one_letter_code
_entity_poly.pdbx_strand_id
1 'polypeptide(L)'
;MNHQAVMRQPASTIYSVLFAISIVHLLNDAIQSVIPAMFPVLRDSLHLTFAQIGWIGFTLNMTASIIQPAIGWYTDSRPKPYLLPVGMGFTLAGIVGLAFASSYGLLLLCVVLVGIGSAVLHPESSRVAHLAGGTRKGFAQSLFQLGGNTGQAIAPVLAALIFIPLGQKSILWFSVAAITAIAVQMSISRWYGNHLHTTKRDKTAGAVRTESRLSRGAVAVAMGVLIFMLFSKFVYMASMTGYYAFYLMDKFQMTVQTAQYYLFALLIAGMAGTFMGGPLADRFGRRNTIWFSILGTAPFSIALPFANPFWSMVLCVCIGLILLSGFSVIVVYAQELLPGKVGTIAGLFFGLAFGLGGIGSALLGYLADSAGLETVIRVSAFLPLLGLLAILLPSDEVLTGTKTPAMDSSSVNS
;
A
#
# COMPACT_ATOMS: atom_id res chain seq x y z
N MET A 1 52.79 -18.22 -3.61
CA MET A 1 51.44 -18.79 -3.76
C MET A 1 50.44 -17.63 -3.93
N ASN A 2 50.02 -17.39 -5.18
CA ASN A 2 49.12 -16.30 -5.54
C ASN A 2 47.69 -16.63 -5.10
N HIS A 3 47.20 -16.00 -4.05
CA HIS A 3 45.78 -15.94 -3.77
C HIS A 3 45.16 -14.90 -4.75
N GLN A 4 44.78 -15.36 -5.93
CA GLN A 4 43.82 -14.61 -6.75
C GLN A 4 42.49 -14.52 -5.97
N ALA A 5 42.20 -13.36 -5.44
CA ALA A 5 40.85 -13.02 -4.95
C ALA A 5 39.89 -13.20 -6.13
N VAL A 6 39.09 -14.27 -6.10
CA VAL A 6 38.00 -14.49 -7.03
C VAL A 6 37.02 -13.31 -6.82
N MET A 7 37.14 -12.30 -7.65
CA MET A 7 36.19 -11.19 -7.70
C MET A 7 34.82 -11.79 -8.06
N ARG A 8 33.94 -11.94 -7.07
CA ARG A 8 32.55 -12.36 -7.28
C ARG A 8 31.89 -11.35 -8.21
N GLN A 9 31.42 -11.83 -9.36
CA GLN A 9 30.58 -10.99 -10.21
C GLN A 9 29.36 -10.53 -9.41
N PRO A 10 29.00 -9.22 -9.46
CA PRO A 10 27.83 -8.73 -8.77
C PRO A 10 26.58 -9.48 -9.27
N ALA A 11 25.71 -9.89 -8.34
CA ALA A 11 24.51 -10.62 -8.66
C ALA A 11 23.66 -9.83 -9.69
N SER A 12 23.41 -10.44 -10.84
CA SER A 12 22.64 -9.82 -11.94
C SER A 12 21.16 -9.68 -11.53
N THR A 13 20.51 -8.62 -12.00
CA THR A 13 19.08 -8.42 -11.84
C THR A 13 18.31 -9.39 -12.72
N ILE A 14 17.34 -10.11 -12.16
CA ILE A 14 16.50 -11.11 -12.87
C ILE A 14 15.15 -10.48 -13.21
N TYR A 15 15.09 -9.78 -14.34
CA TYR A 15 13.93 -9.02 -14.77
C TYR A 15 12.65 -9.87 -14.92
N SER A 16 12.77 -11.11 -15.44
CA SER A 16 11.63 -12.01 -15.64
C SER A 16 10.90 -12.29 -14.31
N VAL A 17 11.64 -12.53 -13.24
CA VAL A 17 11.07 -12.74 -11.91
C VAL A 17 10.48 -11.45 -11.34
N LEU A 18 11.15 -10.30 -11.56
CA LEU A 18 10.65 -9.00 -11.11
C LEU A 18 9.33 -8.62 -11.79
N PHE A 19 9.22 -8.79 -13.11
CA PHE A 19 7.97 -8.54 -13.82
C PHE A 19 6.89 -9.53 -13.40
N ALA A 20 7.22 -10.83 -13.26
CA ALA A 20 6.28 -11.83 -12.81
C ALA A 20 5.70 -11.51 -11.43
N ILE A 21 6.55 -11.14 -10.45
CA ILE A 21 6.08 -10.82 -9.10
C ILE A 21 5.32 -9.49 -9.05
N SER A 22 5.66 -8.53 -9.93
CA SER A 22 4.91 -7.27 -10.10
C SER A 22 3.51 -7.53 -10.65
N ILE A 23 3.36 -8.42 -11.64
CA ILE A 23 2.06 -8.85 -12.17
C ILE A 23 1.24 -9.57 -11.10
N VAL A 24 1.86 -10.46 -10.33
CA VAL A 24 1.18 -11.13 -9.21
C VAL A 24 0.67 -10.11 -8.18
N HIS A 25 1.47 -9.09 -7.86
CA HIS A 25 1.06 -8.02 -6.96
C HIS A 25 -0.11 -7.20 -7.54
N LEU A 26 -0.05 -6.87 -8.85
CA LEU A 26 -1.15 -6.21 -9.54
C LEU A 26 -2.46 -7.01 -9.43
N LEU A 27 -2.42 -8.31 -9.73
CA LEU A 27 -3.60 -9.16 -9.67
C LEU A 27 -4.16 -9.28 -8.25
N ASN A 28 -3.29 -9.46 -7.25
CA ASN A 28 -3.70 -9.53 -5.84
C ASN A 28 -4.36 -8.23 -5.37
N ASP A 29 -3.73 -7.09 -5.65
CA ASP A 29 -4.23 -5.80 -5.16
C ASP A 29 -5.46 -5.34 -5.94
N ALA A 30 -5.60 -5.72 -7.21
CA ALA A 30 -6.86 -5.56 -7.95
C ALA A 30 -8.00 -6.35 -7.29
N ILE A 31 -7.76 -7.63 -6.94
CA ILE A 31 -8.72 -8.48 -6.24
C ILE A 31 -9.10 -7.88 -4.89
N GLN A 32 -8.11 -7.46 -4.11
CA GLN A 32 -8.35 -6.89 -2.78
C GLN A 32 -9.12 -5.57 -2.84
N SER A 33 -8.75 -4.70 -3.78
CA SER A 33 -9.33 -3.36 -3.91
C SER A 33 -10.71 -3.35 -4.56
N VAL A 34 -11.12 -4.45 -5.23
CA VAL A 34 -12.50 -4.56 -5.72
C VAL A 34 -13.51 -4.69 -4.58
N ILE A 35 -13.11 -5.24 -3.41
CA ILE A 35 -14.02 -5.39 -2.27
C ILE A 35 -14.60 -4.04 -1.83
N PRO A 36 -13.80 -3.00 -1.49
CA PRO A 36 -14.35 -1.69 -1.20
C PRO A 36 -15.04 -1.04 -2.41
N ALA A 37 -14.59 -1.26 -3.63
CA ALA A 37 -15.26 -0.75 -4.83
C ALA A 37 -16.67 -1.36 -5.02
N MET A 38 -16.92 -2.56 -4.48
CA MET A 38 -18.22 -3.24 -4.49
C MET A 38 -19.12 -2.87 -3.29
N PHE A 39 -18.68 -2.05 -2.34
CA PHE A 39 -19.47 -1.69 -1.15
C PHE A 39 -20.89 -1.20 -1.48
N PRO A 40 -21.12 -0.33 -2.50
CA PRO A 40 -22.47 0.06 -2.86
C PRO A 40 -23.36 -1.13 -3.24
N VAL A 41 -22.87 -2.04 -4.06
CA VAL A 41 -23.60 -3.24 -4.50
C VAL A 41 -23.89 -4.18 -3.33
N LEU A 42 -22.87 -4.44 -2.49
CA LEU A 42 -23.02 -5.30 -1.31
C LEU A 42 -23.98 -4.70 -0.28
N ARG A 43 -23.94 -3.36 -0.10
CA ARG A 43 -24.86 -2.66 0.79
C ARG A 43 -26.30 -2.85 0.36
N ASP A 44 -26.58 -2.66 -0.91
CA ASP A 44 -27.94 -2.75 -1.45
C ASP A 44 -28.43 -4.20 -1.47
N SER A 45 -27.58 -5.17 -1.86
CA SER A 45 -27.98 -6.59 -1.95
C SER A 45 -28.21 -7.27 -0.59
N LEU A 46 -27.49 -6.86 0.45
CA LEU A 46 -27.55 -7.43 1.79
C LEU A 46 -28.15 -6.49 2.84
N HIS A 47 -28.65 -5.30 2.43
CA HIS A 47 -29.23 -4.28 3.30
C HIS A 47 -28.31 -3.86 4.46
N LEU A 48 -27.01 -3.65 4.16
CA LEU A 48 -25.98 -3.37 5.17
C LEU A 48 -26.02 -1.92 5.64
N THR A 49 -25.74 -1.70 6.93
CA THR A 49 -25.45 -0.36 7.47
C THR A 49 -24.05 0.10 7.08
N PHE A 50 -23.76 1.39 7.20
CA PHE A 50 -22.41 1.90 6.98
C PHE A 50 -21.40 1.36 8.01
N ALA A 51 -21.84 1.14 9.25
CA ALA A 51 -21.01 0.46 10.26
C ALA A 51 -20.60 -0.95 9.81
N GLN A 52 -21.55 -1.73 9.24
CA GLN A 52 -21.25 -3.06 8.69
C GLN A 52 -20.27 -3.00 7.52
N ILE A 53 -20.40 -2.01 6.63
CA ILE A 53 -19.43 -1.72 5.57
C ILE A 53 -18.04 -1.40 6.18
N GLY A 54 -18.01 -0.57 7.22
CA GLY A 54 -16.78 -0.27 7.96
C GLY A 54 -16.11 -1.52 8.55
N TRP A 55 -16.91 -2.42 9.12
CA TRP A 55 -16.41 -3.70 9.64
C TRP A 55 -15.89 -4.64 8.55
N ILE A 56 -16.42 -4.61 7.33
CA ILE A 56 -15.85 -5.36 6.20
C ILE A 56 -14.44 -4.84 5.89
N GLY A 57 -14.28 -3.54 5.75
CA GLY A 57 -12.98 -2.90 5.53
C GLY A 57 -12.00 -3.16 6.68
N PHE A 58 -12.48 -3.08 7.95
CA PHE A 58 -11.69 -3.43 9.12
C PHE A 58 -11.20 -4.87 9.08
N THR A 59 -12.10 -5.83 8.83
CA THR A 59 -11.79 -7.26 8.79
C THR A 59 -10.73 -7.58 7.73
N LEU A 60 -10.89 -7.04 6.52
CA LEU A 60 -9.93 -7.21 5.43
C LEU A 60 -8.53 -6.72 5.83
N ASN A 61 -8.46 -5.45 6.24
CA ASN A 61 -7.21 -4.80 6.51
C ASN A 61 -6.54 -5.30 7.79
N MET A 62 -7.32 -5.58 8.84
CA MET A 62 -6.80 -6.08 10.12
C MET A 62 -6.28 -7.51 10.00
N THR A 63 -6.95 -8.37 9.23
CA THR A 63 -6.47 -9.73 8.95
C THR A 63 -5.11 -9.67 8.25
N ALA A 64 -4.97 -8.83 7.21
CA ALA A 64 -3.68 -8.62 6.56
C ALA A 64 -2.64 -8.05 7.53
N SER A 65 -2.98 -6.98 8.28
CA SER A 65 -2.10 -6.26 9.20
C SER A 65 -1.47 -7.16 10.27
N ILE A 66 -2.27 -8.00 10.92
CA ILE A 66 -1.81 -8.84 12.05
C ILE A 66 -0.97 -10.02 11.56
N ILE A 67 -1.36 -10.63 10.44
CA ILE A 67 -0.72 -11.85 9.94
C ILE A 67 0.58 -11.55 9.21
N GLN A 68 0.72 -10.42 8.52
CA GLN A 68 1.93 -10.05 7.75
C GLN A 68 3.24 -10.08 8.57
N PRO A 69 3.33 -9.45 9.74
CA PRO A 69 4.55 -9.52 10.56
C PRO A 69 4.88 -10.95 11.01
N ALA A 70 3.86 -11.75 11.34
CA ALA A 70 4.03 -13.13 11.76
C ALA A 70 4.58 -14.01 10.61
N ILE A 71 4.03 -13.84 9.40
CA ILE A 71 4.52 -14.52 8.18
C ILE A 71 5.97 -14.07 7.89
N GLY A 72 6.25 -12.76 7.89
CA GLY A 72 7.58 -12.23 7.63
C GLY A 72 8.62 -12.79 8.60
N TRP A 73 8.33 -12.77 9.91
CA TRP A 73 9.19 -13.32 10.96
C TRP A 73 9.43 -14.83 10.80
N TYR A 74 8.38 -15.59 10.53
CA TYR A 74 8.48 -17.03 10.34
C TYR A 74 9.32 -17.38 9.10
N THR A 75 9.06 -16.73 7.99
CA THR A 75 9.71 -17.02 6.70
C THR A 75 11.11 -16.42 6.61
N ASP A 76 11.49 -15.42 7.42
CA ASP A 76 12.87 -14.97 7.58
C ASP A 76 13.76 -16.09 8.11
N SER A 77 13.25 -16.89 9.05
CA SER A 77 13.97 -18.02 9.65
C SER A 77 13.83 -19.30 8.82
N ARG A 78 12.67 -19.52 8.19
CA ARG A 78 12.31 -20.74 7.47
C ARG A 78 11.64 -20.43 6.13
N PRO A 79 12.37 -20.00 5.11
CA PRO A 79 11.81 -19.67 3.81
C PRO A 79 10.98 -20.81 3.23
N LYS A 80 9.77 -20.48 2.77
CA LYS A 80 8.78 -21.43 2.23
C LYS A 80 8.32 -20.96 0.83
N PRO A 81 9.03 -21.31 -0.25
CA PRO A 81 8.72 -20.80 -1.59
C PRO A 81 7.27 -21.00 -2.04
N TYR A 82 6.66 -22.10 -1.66
CA TYR A 82 5.26 -22.42 -2.04
C TYR A 82 4.21 -21.76 -1.15
N LEU A 83 4.60 -20.94 -0.17
CA LEU A 83 3.64 -20.18 0.64
C LEU A 83 2.87 -19.16 -0.21
N LEU A 84 3.53 -18.59 -1.25
CA LEU A 84 2.89 -17.64 -2.19
C LEU A 84 1.64 -18.22 -2.88
N PRO A 85 1.71 -19.35 -3.61
CA PRO A 85 0.52 -19.92 -4.25
C PRO A 85 -0.51 -20.45 -3.24
N VAL A 86 -0.10 -20.88 -2.05
CA VAL A 86 -1.02 -21.26 -0.96
C VAL A 86 -1.80 -20.04 -0.48
N GLY A 87 -1.13 -18.89 -0.25
CA GLY A 87 -1.79 -17.64 0.10
C GLY A 87 -2.81 -17.22 -0.93
N MET A 88 -2.45 -17.27 -2.22
CA MET A 88 -3.38 -16.93 -3.31
C MET A 88 -4.55 -17.93 -3.40
N GLY A 89 -4.37 -19.18 -2.97
CA GLY A 89 -5.45 -20.16 -2.82
C GLY A 89 -6.51 -19.71 -1.80
N PHE A 90 -6.10 -19.13 -0.68
CA PHE A 90 -7.04 -18.50 0.28
C PHE A 90 -7.77 -17.32 -0.35
N THR A 91 -7.09 -16.47 -1.11
CA THR A 91 -7.71 -15.37 -1.86
C THR A 91 -8.76 -15.90 -2.84
N LEU A 92 -8.43 -16.95 -3.62
CA LEU A 92 -9.35 -17.58 -4.55
C LEU A 92 -10.60 -18.12 -3.84
N ALA A 93 -10.42 -18.85 -2.74
CA ALA A 93 -11.55 -19.37 -1.94
C ALA A 93 -12.42 -18.22 -1.41
N GLY A 94 -11.81 -17.14 -0.92
CA GLY A 94 -12.52 -15.94 -0.46
C GLY A 94 -13.34 -15.29 -1.57
N ILE A 95 -12.78 -15.11 -2.76
CA ILE A 95 -13.47 -14.51 -3.93
C ILE A 95 -14.65 -15.38 -4.39
N VAL A 96 -14.45 -16.70 -4.50
CA VAL A 96 -15.53 -17.62 -4.84
C VAL A 96 -16.64 -17.53 -3.79
N GLY A 97 -16.29 -17.55 -2.50
CA GLY A 97 -17.26 -17.40 -1.41
C GLY A 97 -18.01 -16.07 -1.45
N LEU A 98 -17.32 -14.94 -1.75
CA LEU A 98 -17.93 -13.62 -1.86
C LEU A 98 -19.00 -13.56 -2.97
N ALA A 99 -18.81 -14.27 -4.09
CA ALA A 99 -19.78 -14.32 -5.17
C ALA A 99 -21.12 -14.93 -4.75
N PHE A 100 -21.11 -15.82 -3.75
CA PHE A 100 -22.28 -16.53 -3.25
C PHE A 100 -22.66 -16.17 -1.81
N ALA A 101 -22.00 -15.15 -1.22
CA ALA A 101 -22.30 -14.73 0.14
C ALA A 101 -23.73 -14.16 0.23
N SER A 102 -24.58 -14.87 0.97
CA SER A 102 -25.99 -14.52 1.19
C SER A 102 -26.25 -13.94 2.59
N SER A 103 -25.23 -13.86 3.41
CA SER A 103 -25.32 -13.29 4.76
C SER A 103 -24.06 -12.50 5.11
N TYR A 104 -24.21 -11.53 6.01
CA TYR A 104 -23.12 -10.70 6.48
C TYR A 104 -21.99 -11.52 7.13
N GLY A 105 -22.31 -12.55 7.93
CA GLY A 105 -21.31 -13.42 8.55
C GLY A 105 -20.47 -14.21 7.53
N LEU A 106 -21.13 -14.76 6.48
CA LEU A 106 -20.44 -15.46 5.41
C LEU A 106 -19.54 -14.48 4.61
N LEU A 107 -20.02 -13.26 4.37
CA LEU A 107 -19.24 -12.22 3.70
C LEU A 107 -17.98 -11.90 4.49
N LEU A 108 -18.07 -11.70 5.82
CA LEU A 108 -16.90 -11.48 6.69
C LEU A 108 -15.91 -12.64 6.64
N LEU A 109 -16.38 -13.89 6.67
CA LEU A 109 -15.52 -15.07 6.56
C LEU A 109 -14.74 -15.07 5.22
N CYS A 110 -15.42 -14.76 4.13
CA CYS A 110 -14.79 -14.67 2.81
C CYS A 110 -13.75 -13.57 2.74
N VAL A 111 -14.03 -12.43 3.37
CA VAL A 111 -13.09 -11.29 3.47
C VAL A 111 -11.85 -11.66 4.31
N VAL A 112 -12.01 -12.43 5.38
CA VAL A 112 -10.88 -12.99 6.15
C VAL A 112 -9.99 -13.85 5.26
N LEU A 113 -10.56 -14.73 4.43
CA LEU A 113 -9.79 -15.58 3.53
C LEU A 113 -8.97 -14.73 2.53
N VAL A 114 -9.57 -13.67 1.96
CA VAL A 114 -8.83 -12.72 1.09
C VAL A 114 -7.71 -12.02 1.87
N GLY A 115 -7.98 -11.58 3.09
CA GLY A 115 -7.00 -10.95 3.97
C GLY A 115 -5.81 -11.85 4.31
N ILE A 116 -6.05 -13.15 4.57
CA ILE A 116 -5.00 -14.16 4.80
C ILE A 116 -4.11 -14.29 3.55
N GLY A 117 -4.70 -14.37 2.36
CA GLY A 117 -3.96 -14.46 1.11
C GLY A 117 -3.05 -13.25 0.89
N SER A 118 -3.58 -12.05 1.11
CA SER A 118 -2.83 -10.79 1.04
C SER A 118 -1.70 -10.72 2.09
N ALA A 119 -1.97 -11.20 3.30
CA ALA A 119 -0.98 -11.23 4.38
C ALA A 119 0.25 -12.09 4.06
N VAL A 120 0.08 -13.15 3.30
CA VAL A 120 1.18 -14.00 2.83
C VAL A 120 1.93 -13.31 1.69
N LEU A 121 1.19 -12.70 0.76
CA LEU A 121 1.75 -12.21 -0.49
C LEU A 121 2.78 -11.09 -0.26
N HIS A 122 2.45 -10.07 0.52
CA HIS A 122 3.28 -8.86 0.62
C HIS A 122 4.70 -9.13 1.16
N PRO A 123 4.90 -9.82 2.31
CA PRO A 123 6.25 -10.07 2.82
C PRO A 123 7.06 -11.01 1.92
N GLU A 124 6.45 -12.08 1.41
CA GLU A 124 7.14 -13.05 0.57
C GLU A 124 7.48 -12.50 -0.81
N SER A 125 6.56 -11.75 -1.43
CA SER A 125 6.81 -11.13 -2.74
C SER A 125 7.86 -10.03 -2.66
N SER A 126 7.86 -9.22 -1.61
CA SER A 126 8.90 -8.21 -1.35
C SER A 126 10.27 -8.87 -1.20
N ARG A 127 10.35 -10.03 -0.52
CA ARG A 127 11.56 -10.84 -0.41
C ARG A 127 12.02 -11.35 -1.77
N VAL A 128 11.13 -11.91 -2.57
CA VAL A 128 11.42 -12.39 -3.93
C VAL A 128 11.96 -11.23 -4.79
N ALA A 129 11.30 -10.07 -4.74
CA ALA A 129 11.74 -8.87 -5.45
C ALA A 129 13.16 -8.44 -5.02
N HIS A 130 13.43 -8.45 -3.71
CA HIS A 130 14.75 -8.14 -3.17
C HIS A 130 15.84 -9.11 -3.66
N LEU A 131 15.56 -10.42 -3.70
CA LEU A 131 16.48 -11.42 -4.17
C LEU A 131 16.72 -11.30 -5.69
N ALA A 132 15.65 -11.11 -6.47
CA ALA A 132 15.73 -10.96 -7.92
C ALA A 132 16.35 -9.61 -8.35
N GLY A 133 16.32 -8.61 -7.47
CA GLY A 133 16.87 -7.26 -7.73
C GLY A 133 18.39 -7.23 -7.85
N GLY A 134 19.11 -8.21 -7.31
CA GLY A 134 20.57 -8.24 -7.30
C GLY A 134 21.17 -6.96 -6.72
N THR A 135 21.90 -6.20 -7.55
CA THR A 135 22.45 -4.89 -7.15
C THR A 135 21.44 -3.75 -7.18
N ARG A 136 20.30 -3.92 -7.90
CA ARG A 136 19.26 -2.88 -8.12
C ARG A 136 18.03 -3.09 -7.22
N LYS A 137 18.24 -3.21 -5.91
CA LYS A 137 17.18 -3.53 -4.94
C LYS A 137 16.09 -2.46 -4.87
N GLY A 138 16.45 -1.18 -4.95
CA GLY A 138 15.50 -0.06 -4.98
C GLY A 138 14.59 -0.13 -6.20
N PHE A 139 15.15 -0.33 -7.40
CA PHE A 139 14.38 -0.53 -8.63
C PHE A 139 13.43 -1.73 -8.52
N ALA A 140 13.92 -2.86 -8.00
CA ALA A 140 13.12 -4.06 -7.84
C ALA A 140 11.91 -3.83 -6.93
N GLN A 141 12.09 -3.14 -5.80
CA GLN A 141 11.00 -2.80 -4.89
C GLN A 141 10.03 -1.78 -5.51
N SER A 142 10.53 -0.80 -6.26
CA SER A 142 9.68 0.16 -6.96
C SER A 142 8.83 -0.50 -8.03
N LEU A 143 9.40 -1.43 -8.81
CA LEU A 143 8.66 -2.17 -9.82
C LEU A 143 7.58 -3.08 -9.19
N PHE A 144 7.90 -3.72 -8.06
CA PHE A 144 6.94 -4.50 -7.28
C PHE A 144 5.77 -3.62 -6.80
N GLN A 145 6.05 -2.46 -6.21
CA GLN A 145 5.02 -1.51 -5.75
C GLN A 145 4.18 -0.93 -6.89
N LEU A 146 4.79 -0.68 -8.04
CA LEU A 146 4.06 -0.21 -9.22
C LEU A 146 2.96 -1.21 -9.62
N GLY A 147 3.25 -2.53 -9.54
CA GLY A 147 2.25 -3.57 -9.78
C GLY A 147 1.05 -3.42 -8.86
N GLY A 148 1.25 -3.38 -7.53
CA GLY A 148 0.18 -3.23 -6.55
C GLY A 148 -0.64 -1.97 -6.76
N ASN A 149 0.01 -0.81 -6.86
CA ASN A 149 -0.67 0.46 -7.09
C ASN A 149 -1.49 0.48 -8.39
N THR A 150 -1.00 -0.19 -9.44
CA THR A 150 -1.75 -0.35 -10.69
C THR A 150 -2.99 -1.20 -10.48
N GLY A 151 -2.87 -2.31 -9.74
CA GLY A 151 -4.01 -3.17 -9.38
C GLY A 151 -5.08 -2.42 -8.61
N GLN A 152 -4.67 -1.65 -7.60
CA GLN A 152 -5.58 -0.80 -6.81
C GLN A 152 -6.29 0.24 -7.69
N ALA A 153 -5.57 0.89 -8.60
CA ALA A 153 -6.14 1.92 -9.47
C ALA A 153 -7.15 1.34 -10.48
N ILE A 154 -6.92 0.14 -11.00
CA ILE A 154 -7.82 -0.49 -11.99
C ILE A 154 -9.10 -1.02 -11.34
N ALA A 155 -9.08 -1.40 -10.05
CA ALA A 155 -10.21 -2.03 -9.38
C ALA A 155 -11.53 -1.24 -9.47
N PRO A 156 -11.60 0.08 -9.24
CA PRO A 156 -12.84 0.85 -9.40
C PRO A 156 -13.39 0.84 -10.83
N VAL A 157 -12.52 0.83 -11.84
CA VAL A 157 -12.95 0.76 -13.25
C VAL A 157 -13.54 -0.61 -13.56
N LEU A 158 -12.91 -1.69 -13.10
CA LEU A 158 -13.45 -3.04 -13.24
C LEU A 158 -14.78 -3.18 -12.48
N ALA A 159 -14.89 -2.57 -11.30
CA ALA A 159 -16.15 -2.51 -10.58
C ALA A 159 -17.23 -1.80 -11.40
N ALA A 160 -16.95 -0.60 -11.93
CA ALA A 160 -17.90 0.19 -12.70
C ALA A 160 -18.37 -0.52 -13.98
N LEU A 161 -17.45 -1.14 -14.73
CA LEU A 161 -17.73 -1.71 -16.06
C LEU A 161 -18.24 -3.14 -16.00
N ILE A 162 -17.87 -3.92 -15.01
CA ILE A 162 -18.15 -5.37 -14.96
C ILE A 162 -19.04 -5.72 -13.78
N PHE A 163 -18.64 -5.34 -12.56
CA PHE A 163 -19.27 -5.90 -11.36
C PHE A 163 -20.57 -5.22 -11.00
N ILE A 164 -20.67 -3.90 -11.11
CA ILE A 164 -21.87 -3.15 -10.81
C ILE A 164 -23.00 -3.50 -11.78
N PRO A 165 -22.80 -3.56 -13.12
CA PRO A 165 -23.84 -3.95 -14.05
C PRO A 165 -24.27 -5.41 -13.93
N LEU A 166 -23.35 -6.32 -13.61
CA LEU A 166 -23.62 -7.76 -13.57
C LEU A 166 -23.94 -8.29 -12.15
N GLY A 167 -23.84 -7.42 -11.13
CA GLY A 167 -24.16 -7.74 -9.74
C GLY A 167 -23.09 -8.59 -9.04
N GLN A 168 -23.40 -9.00 -7.80
CA GLN A 168 -22.46 -9.65 -6.88
C GLN A 168 -21.77 -10.89 -7.47
N LYS A 169 -22.48 -11.75 -8.19
CA LYS A 169 -21.91 -12.99 -8.76
C LYS A 169 -20.79 -12.75 -9.76
N SER A 170 -20.75 -11.58 -10.38
CA SER A 170 -19.72 -11.24 -11.36
C SER A 170 -18.32 -11.13 -10.77
N ILE A 171 -18.20 -11.04 -9.43
CA ILE A 171 -16.90 -11.09 -8.74
C ILE A 171 -16.13 -12.40 -9.04
N LEU A 172 -16.83 -13.47 -9.51
CA LEU A 172 -16.21 -14.70 -9.99
C LEU A 172 -15.19 -14.49 -11.12
N TRP A 173 -15.30 -13.41 -11.91
CA TRP A 173 -14.30 -13.11 -12.93
C TRP A 173 -12.90 -12.93 -12.33
N PHE A 174 -12.80 -12.48 -11.07
CA PHE A 174 -11.51 -12.41 -10.37
C PHE A 174 -10.93 -13.79 -10.02
N SER A 175 -11.72 -14.86 -10.07
CA SER A 175 -11.16 -16.22 -9.95
C SER A 175 -10.17 -16.52 -11.07
N VAL A 176 -10.41 -15.98 -12.27
CA VAL A 176 -9.46 -16.10 -13.39
C VAL A 176 -8.16 -15.39 -13.08
N ALA A 177 -8.24 -14.18 -12.50
CA ALA A 177 -7.05 -13.43 -12.07
C ALA A 177 -6.29 -14.19 -10.96
N ALA A 178 -7.01 -14.74 -9.97
CA ALA A 178 -6.41 -15.51 -8.87
C ALA A 178 -5.75 -16.80 -9.36
N ILE A 179 -6.39 -17.55 -10.29
CA ILE A 179 -5.81 -18.75 -10.91
C ILE A 179 -4.57 -18.40 -11.72
N THR A 180 -4.62 -17.30 -12.51
CA THR A 180 -3.46 -16.81 -13.25
C THR A 180 -2.31 -16.44 -12.30
N ALA A 181 -2.62 -15.75 -11.19
CA ALA A 181 -1.62 -15.41 -10.17
C ALA A 181 -1.00 -16.67 -9.55
N ILE A 182 -1.80 -17.71 -9.23
CA ILE A 182 -1.30 -19.01 -8.73
C ILE A 182 -0.34 -19.65 -9.75
N ALA A 183 -0.70 -19.68 -11.02
CA ALA A 183 0.14 -20.26 -12.07
C ALA A 183 1.49 -19.55 -12.19
N VAL A 184 1.49 -18.21 -12.16
CA VAL A 184 2.71 -17.39 -12.18
C VAL A 184 3.53 -17.62 -10.89
N GLN A 185 2.88 -17.63 -9.73
CA GLN A 185 3.53 -17.86 -8.43
C GLN A 185 4.17 -19.26 -8.34
N MET A 186 3.60 -20.28 -8.97
CA MET A 186 4.22 -21.60 -9.03
C MET A 186 5.58 -21.57 -9.74
N SER A 187 5.70 -20.78 -10.82
CA SER A 187 6.96 -20.60 -11.52
C SER A 187 7.98 -19.82 -10.68
N ILE A 188 7.52 -18.76 -10.00
CA ILE A 188 8.34 -17.98 -9.07
C ILE A 188 8.81 -18.85 -7.90
N SER A 189 7.93 -19.69 -7.34
CA SER A 189 8.24 -20.58 -6.22
C SER A 189 9.31 -21.60 -6.56
N ARG A 190 9.30 -22.15 -7.79
CA ARG A 190 10.35 -23.04 -8.29
C ARG A 190 11.70 -22.31 -8.36
N TRP A 191 11.71 -21.12 -8.98
CA TRP A 191 12.92 -20.28 -9.04
C TRP A 191 13.43 -19.94 -7.64
N TYR A 192 12.55 -19.51 -6.74
CA TYR A 192 12.90 -19.12 -5.37
C TYR A 192 13.48 -20.32 -4.60
N GLY A 193 12.88 -21.52 -4.71
CA GLY A 193 13.40 -22.74 -4.11
C GLY A 193 14.82 -23.06 -4.58
N ASN A 194 15.07 -23.03 -5.87
CA ASN A 194 16.39 -23.26 -6.46
C ASN A 194 17.41 -22.22 -5.98
N HIS A 195 17.03 -20.94 -5.92
CA HIS A 195 17.88 -19.85 -5.44
C HIS A 195 18.30 -20.03 -3.97
N LEU A 196 17.38 -20.50 -3.11
CA LEU A 196 17.68 -20.79 -1.72
C LEU A 196 18.69 -21.94 -1.54
N HIS A 197 18.63 -22.97 -2.38
CA HIS A 197 19.59 -24.08 -2.34
C HIS A 197 21.00 -23.63 -2.73
N THR A 198 21.14 -22.73 -3.68
CA THR A 198 22.45 -22.19 -4.09
C THR A 198 23.05 -21.22 -3.05
N THR A 199 22.23 -20.42 -2.38
CA THR A 199 22.68 -19.39 -1.43
C THR A 199 23.02 -19.96 -0.03
N LYS A 200 22.45 -21.10 0.38
CA LYS A 200 22.81 -21.77 1.64
C LYS A 200 24.30 -22.16 1.70
N ARG A 201 24.95 -22.28 0.57
CA ARG A 201 26.38 -22.67 0.43
C ARG A 201 27.34 -21.50 0.77
N ASP A 202 26.87 -20.25 0.88
CA ASP A 202 27.69 -19.03 0.90
C ASP A 202 27.54 -18.13 2.13
N LYS A 203 26.90 -18.59 3.21
CA LYS A 203 26.72 -17.76 4.43
C LYS A 203 27.98 -17.72 5.29
N THR A 204 28.98 -16.95 4.89
CA THR A 204 30.04 -16.42 5.78
C THR A 204 30.48 -15.04 5.27
N ALA A 205 29.67 -14.01 5.47
CA ALA A 205 30.15 -12.62 5.40
C ALA A 205 29.33 -11.79 6.40
N GLY A 206 30.03 -11.26 7.41
CA GLY A 206 29.46 -10.53 8.52
C GLY A 206 28.67 -9.29 8.07
N ALA A 207 27.48 -9.12 8.63
CA ALA A 207 26.73 -7.88 8.53
C ALA A 207 27.45 -6.81 9.37
N VAL A 208 27.97 -5.79 8.72
CA VAL A 208 28.44 -4.57 9.41
C VAL A 208 27.20 -3.94 10.07
N ARG A 209 27.12 -4.00 11.39
CA ARG A 209 26.14 -3.27 12.18
C ARG A 209 26.49 -1.79 12.12
N THR A 210 25.79 -1.03 11.32
CA THR A 210 25.85 0.43 11.39
C THR A 210 24.95 0.87 12.53
N GLU A 211 25.48 1.50 13.57
CA GLU A 211 24.68 2.05 14.67
C GLU A 211 24.00 3.34 14.22
N SER A 212 22.80 3.60 14.75
CA SER A 212 22.09 4.87 14.54
C SER A 212 22.91 6.02 15.16
N ARG A 213 23.05 7.12 14.42
CA ARG A 213 23.75 8.33 14.88
C ARG A 213 22.92 9.17 15.86
N LEU A 214 21.62 8.87 15.93
CA LEU A 214 20.67 9.58 16.79
C LEU A 214 20.56 8.94 18.17
N SER A 215 20.24 9.73 19.18
CA SER A 215 19.89 9.21 20.49
C SER A 215 18.64 8.35 20.43
N ARG A 216 18.51 7.36 21.32
CA ARG A 216 17.32 6.48 21.36
C ARG A 216 16.02 7.26 21.53
N GLY A 217 16.03 8.37 22.29
CA GLY A 217 14.89 9.25 22.45
C GLY A 217 14.49 9.95 21.15
N ALA A 218 15.46 10.49 20.39
CA ALA A 218 15.21 11.13 19.10
C ALA A 218 14.65 10.13 18.08
N VAL A 219 15.16 8.90 18.05
CA VAL A 219 14.62 7.84 17.20
C VAL A 219 13.18 7.49 17.57
N ALA A 220 12.88 7.36 18.87
CA ALA A 220 11.53 7.06 19.36
C ALA A 220 10.53 8.17 18.99
N VAL A 221 10.91 9.44 19.16
CA VAL A 221 10.08 10.58 18.75
C VAL A 221 9.83 10.57 17.24
N ALA A 222 10.89 10.40 16.43
CA ALA A 222 10.76 10.38 14.98
C ALA A 222 9.87 9.21 14.51
N MET A 223 10.02 8.02 15.09
CA MET A 223 9.14 6.87 14.80
C MET A 223 7.69 7.15 15.21
N GLY A 224 7.45 7.76 16.37
CA GLY A 224 6.12 8.18 16.80
C GLY A 224 5.47 9.16 15.81
N VAL A 225 6.20 10.17 15.36
CA VAL A 225 5.73 11.12 14.33
C VAL A 225 5.37 10.40 13.04
N LEU A 226 6.23 9.50 12.54
CA LEU A 226 5.95 8.74 11.33
C LEU A 226 4.70 7.87 11.46
N ILE A 227 4.44 7.27 12.62
CA ILE A 227 3.23 6.48 12.90
C ILE A 227 1.98 7.38 12.86
N PHE A 228 2.03 8.58 13.46
CA PHE A 228 0.93 9.54 13.38
C PHE A 228 0.68 10.03 11.95
N MET A 229 1.72 10.21 11.16
CA MET A 229 1.59 10.56 9.75
C MET A 229 0.97 9.42 8.93
N LEU A 230 1.32 8.17 9.23
CA LEU A 230 0.65 7.00 8.65
C LEU A 230 -0.83 6.96 9.04
N PHE A 231 -1.15 7.18 10.31
CA PHE A 231 -2.53 7.27 10.78
C PHE A 231 -3.33 8.28 9.94
N SER A 232 -2.84 9.52 9.86
CA SER A 232 -3.44 10.58 9.05
C SER A 232 -3.73 10.11 7.62
N LYS A 233 -2.71 9.58 6.97
CA LYS A 233 -2.76 9.16 5.57
C LYS A 233 -3.75 8.01 5.35
N PHE A 234 -3.63 6.93 6.12
CA PHE A 234 -4.40 5.72 5.85
C PHE A 234 -5.84 5.80 6.33
N VAL A 235 -6.15 6.56 7.39
CA VAL A 235 -7.53 6.87 7.76
C VAL A 235 -8.19 7.77 6.73
N TYR A 236 -7.48 8.78 6.21
CA TYR A 236 -7.99 9.60 5.10
C TYR A 236 -8.23 8.77 3.83
N MET A 237 -7.29 7.89 3.48
CA MET A 237 -7.49 6.98 2.34
C MET A 237 -8.68 6.03 2.56
N ALA A 238 -8.89 5.52 3.78
CA ALA A 238 -10.07 4.71 4.10
C ALA A 238 -11.39 5.50 3.93
N SER A 239 -11.40 6.81 4.26
CA SER A 239 -12.52 7.70 3.96
C SER A 239 -12.78 7.78 2.45
N MET A 240 -11.73 8.02 1.66
CA MET A 240 -11.87 8.19 0.21
C MET A 240 -12.26 6.88 -0.50
N THR A 241 -11.63 5.77 -0.15
CA THR A 241 -11.89 4.49 -0.83
C THR A 241 -13.16 3.79 -0.35
N GLY A 242 -13.55 3.98 0.91
CA GLY A 242 -14.71 3.31 1.49
C GLY A 242 -16.00 4.09 1.43
N TYR A 243 -15.95 5.43 1.53
CA TYR A 243 -17.15 6.26 1.74
C TYR A 243 -17.36 7.37 0.71
N TYR A 244 -16.33 7.79 -0.02
CA TYR A 244 -16.43 8.90 -0.94
C TYR A 244 -17.38 8.62 -2.11
N ALA A 245 -17.45 7.39 -2.61
CA ALA A 245 -18.40 7.01 -3.64
C ALA A 245 -19.86 7.22 -3.16
N PHE A 246 -20.17 6.81 -1.93
CA PHE A 246 -21.49 7.03 -1.33
C PHE A 246 -21.81 8.53 -1.16
N TYR A 247 -20.80 9.32 -0.74
CA TYR A 247 -20.95 10.77 -0.64
C TYR A 247 -21.28 11.43 -1.99
N LEU A 248 -20.61 11.01 -3.08
CA LEU A 248 -20.89 11.52 -4.42
C LEU A 248 -22.30 11.14 -4.89
N MET A 249 -22.73 9.91 -4.58
CA MET A 249 -24.07 9.42 -4.90
C MET A 249 -25.13 10.22 -4.13
N ASP A 250 -24.92 10.47 -2.85
CA ASP A 250 -25.85 11.20 -1.98
C ASP A 250 -25.92 12.68 -2.34
N LYS A 251 -24.77 13.35 -2.40
CA LYS A 251 -24.71 14.81 -2.62
C LYS A 251 -25.05 15.24 -4.05
N PHE A 252 -24.56 14.51 -5.04
CA PHE A 252 -24.68 14.90 -6.46
C PHE A 252 -25.62 13.99 -7.26
N GLN A 253 -26.29 13.04 -6.60
CA GLN A 253 -27.20 12.07 -7.25
C GLN A 253 -26.51 11.32 -8.40
N MET A 254 -25.20 11.03 -8.25
CA MET A 254 -24.42 10.32 -9.25
C MET A 254 -24.76 8.84 -9.25
N THR A 255 -24.59 8.20 -10.41
CA THR A 255 -24.63 6.74 -10.50
C THR A 255 -23.41 6.14 -9.80
N VAL A 256 -23.53 4.88 -9.34
CA VAL A 256 -22.39 4.15 -8.74
C VAL A 256 -21.21 4.09 -9.72
N GLN A 257 -21.46 3.86 -11.01
CA GLN A 257 -20.44 3.85 -12.05
C GLN A 257 -19.66 5.16 -12.14
N THR A 258 -20.39 6.28 -12.15
CA THR A 258 -19.77 7.62 -12.20
C THR A 258 -18.91 7.86 -10.97
N ALA A 259 -19.40 7.51 -9.77
CA ALA A 259 -18.63 7.64 -8.54
C ALA A 259 -17.33 6.82 -8.55
N GLN A 260 -17.32 5.63 -9.16
CA GLN A 260 -16.12 4.81 -9.29
C GLN A 260 -15.04 5.47 -10.20
N TYR A 261 -15.44 6.27 -11.20
CA TYR A 261 -14.46 7.01 -12.01
C TYR A 261 -13.71 8.08 -11.21
N TYR A 262 -14.32 8.66 -10.17
CA TYR A 262 -13.64 9.58 -9.26
C TYR A 262 -12.60 8.84 -8.41
N LEU A 263 -12.93 7.63 -7.94
CA LEU A 263 -11.96 6.79 -7.22
C LEU A 263 -10.81 6.33 -8.13
N PHE A 264 -11.12 5.98 -9.38
CA PHE A 264 -10.09 5.68 -10.37
C PHE A 264 -9.15 6.86 -10.57
N ALA A 265 -9.69 8.07 -10.76
CA ALA A 265 -8.88 9.28 -10.95
C ALA A 265 -7.98 9.57 -9.73
N LEU A 266 -8.48 9.38 -8.51
CA LEU A 266 -7.71 9.48 -7.27
C LEU A 266 -6.53 8.48 -7.27
N LEU A 267 -6.80 7.22 -7.57
CA LEU A 267 -5.84 6.14 -7.44
C LEU A 267 -4.81 6.12 -8.57
N ILE A 268 -5.20 6.44 -9.82
CA ILE A 268 -4.26 6.53 -10.95
C ILE A 268 -3.31 7.73 -10.77
N ALA A 269 -3.83 8.85 -10.26
CA ALA A 269 -2.99 9.99 -9.88
C ALA A 269 -2.06 9.62 -8.72
N GLY A 270 -2.55 8.84 -7.75
CA GLY A 270 -1.76 8.32 -6.65
C GLY A 270 -0.63 7.39 -7.08
N MET A 271 -0.87 6.55 -8.10
CA MET A 271 0.18 5.73 -8.70
C MET A 271 1.30 6.60 -9.29
N ALA A 272 0.94 7.64 -10.04
CA ALA A 272 1.90 8.61 -10.56
C ALA A 272 2.65 9.34 -9.42
N GLY A 273 1.94 9.75 -8.37
CA GLY A 273 2.52 10.34 -7.16
C GLY A 273 3.53 9.42 -6.47
N THR A 274 3.19 8.16 -6.29
CA THR A 274 4.10 7.16 -5.70
C THR A 274 5.39 6.99 -6.51
N PHE A 275 5.28 6.98 -7.84
CA PHE A 275 6.44 6.91 -8.73
C PHE A 275 7.33 8.16 -8.61
N MET A 276 6.71 9.34 -8.49
CA MET A 276 7.43 10.63 -8.35
C MET A 276 8.06 10.81 -6.96
N GLY A 277 7.57 10.11 -5.93
CA GLY A 277 8.00 10.29 -4.55
C GLY A 277 9.50 10.06 -4.32
N GLY A 278 10.09 9.03 -4.94
CA GLY A 278 11.53 8.75 -4.89
C GLY A 278 12.37 9.91 -5.45
N PRO A 279 12.22 10.28 -6.73
CA PRO A 279 12.92 11.43 -7.32
C PRO A 279 12.72 12.74 -6.56
N LEU A 280 11.53 12.98 -6.02
CA LEU A 280 11.28 14.17 -5.18
C LEU A 280 12.10 14.12 -3.89
N ALA A 281 12.17 12.97 -3.24
CA ALA A 281 12.94 12.77 -2.02
C ALA A 281 14.46 12.92 -2.28
N ASP A 282 14.94 12.43 -3.41
CA ASP A 282 16.35 12.56 -3.80
C ASP A 282 16.72 14.02 -4.07
N ARG A 283 15.80 14.83 -4.63
CA ARG A 283 16.04 16.23 -4.98
C ARG A 283 15.81 17.20 -3.83
N PHE A 284 14.73 17.02 -3.07
CA PHE A 284 14.26 17.98 -2.05
C PHE A 284 14.48 17.48 -0.61
N GLY A 285 15.02 16.28 -0.44
CA GLY A 285 15.16 15.61 0.84
C GLY A 285 13.91 14.83 1.26
N ARG A 286 14.11 13.77 2.05
CA ARG A 286 13.04 12.86 2.47
C ARG A 286 12.07 13.53 3.43
N ARG A 287 12.59 14.27 4.43
CA ARG A 287 11.76 15.02 5.38
C ARG A 287 10.80 15.97 4.68
N ASN A 288 11.30 16.75 3.74
CA ASN A 288 10.50 17.74 3.00
C ASN A 288 9.46 17.05 2.10
N THR A 289 9.82 15.94 1.47
CA THR A 289 8.90 15.15 0.65
C THR A 289 7.78 14.53 1.50
N ILE A 290 8.10 14.00 2.69
CA ILE A 290 7.12 13.50 3.65
C ILE A 290 6.17 14.63 4.07
N TRP A 291 6.72 15.78 4.46
CA TRP A 291 5.95 16.97 4.84
C TRP A 291 5.00 17.40 3.72
N PHE A 292 5.51 17.56 2.50
CA PHE A 292 4.72 17.94 1.33
C PHE A 292 3.63 16.91 1.02
N SER A 293 3.92 15.62 1.08
CA SER A 293 2.96 14.57 0.72
C SER A 293 1.72 14.55 1.62
N ILE A 294 1.84 14.94 2.88
CA ILE A 294 0.72 14.92 3.81
C ILE A 294 0.13 16.32 3.95
N LEU A 295 0.92 17.29 4.40
CA LEU A 295 0.41 18.66 4.59
C LEU A 295 0.03 19.33 3.27
N GLY A 296 0.77 19.09 2.19
CA GLY A 296 0.42 19.60 0.85
C GLY A 296 -0.92 19.08 0.32
N THR A 297 -1.43 17.98 0.87
CA THR A 297 -2.78 17.46 0.57
C THR A 297 -3.88 18.28 1.27
N ALA A 298 -3.59 18.92 2.42
CA ALA A 298 -4.59 19.56 3.26
C ALA A 298 -5.46 20.62 2.54
N PRO A 299 -4.94 21.56 1.73
CA PRO A 299 -5.77 22.54 1.05
C PRO A 299 -6.78 21.90 0.10
N PHE A 300 -6.39 20.82 -0.58
CA PHE A 300 -7.26 20.11 -1.52
C PHE A 300 -8.30 19.26 -0.79
N SER A 301 -7.91 18.59 0.29
CA SER A 301 -8.85 17.80 1.11
C SER A 301 -9.88 18.67 1.80
N ILE A 302 -9.50 19.84 2.33
CA ILE A 302 -10.41 20.77 2.99
C ILE A 302 -11.37 21.43 1.98
N ALA A 303 -10.92 21.69 0.75
CA ALA A 303 -11.78 22.23 -0.31
C ALA A 303 -12.78 21.19 -0.85
N LEU A 304 -12.48 19.90 -0.78
CA LEU A 304 -13.26 18.82 -1.40
C LEU A 304 -14.75 18.80 -0.98
N PRO A 305 -15.14 18.97 0.31
CA PRO A 305 -16.54 18.96 0.71
C PRO A 305 -17.37 20.12 0.14
N PHE A 306 -16.72 21.19 -0.31
CA PHE A 306 -17.37 22.40 -0.86
C PHE A 306 -17.35 22.46 -2.39
N ALA A 307 -16.71 21.50 -3.04
CA ALA A 307 -16.55 21.44 -4.47
C ALA A 307 -17.85 21.01 -5.18
N ASN A 308 -18.02 21.47 -6.42
CA ASN A 308 -18.99 20.91 -7.35
C ASN A 308 -18.43 19.65 -8.04
N PRO A 309 -19.20 18.90 -8.86
CA PRO A 309 -18.70 17.67 -9.49
C PRO A 309 -17.39 17.84 -10.25
N PHE A 310 -17.26 18.87 -11.08
CA PHE A 310 -16.03 19.10 -11.85
C PHE A 310 -14.80 19.30 -10.94
N TRP A 311 -14.91 20.21 -9.98
CA TRP A 311 -13.81 20.48 -9.04
C TRP A 311 -13.53 19.29 -8.12
N SER A 312 -14.55 18.51 -7.75
CA SER A 312 -14.35 17.27 -7.00
C SER A 312 -13.43 16.29 -7.73
N MET A 313 -13.56 16.15 -9.06
CA MET A 313 -12.67 15.34 -9.88
C MET A 313 -11.24 15.89 -9.88
N VAL A 314 -11.06 17.20 -10.10
CA VAL A 314 -9.76 17.86 -10.09
C VAL A 314 -9.08 17.69 -8.73
N LEU A 315 -9.81 17.92 -7.64
CA LEU A 315 -9.29 17.77 -6.28
C LEU A 315 -8.90 16.32 -5.96
N CYS A 316 -9.66 15.33 -6.42
CA CYS A 316 -9.31 13.92 -6.31
C CYS A 316 -7.94 13.60 -6.96
N VAL A 317 -7.71 14.13 -8.17
CA VAL A 317 -6.42 13.97 -8.86
C VAL A 317 -5.29 14.60 -8.05
N CYS A 318 -5.46 15.85 -7.58
CA CYS A 318 -4.46 16.53 -6.76
C CYS A 318 -4.17 15.78 -5.46
N ILE A 319 -5.21 15.34 -4.76
CA ILE A 319 -5.11 14.58 -3.52
C ILE A 319 -4.35 13.26 -3.75
N GLY A 320 -4.73 12.49 -4.78
CA GLY A 320 -4.08 11.24 -5.12
C GLY A 320 -2.59 11.43 -5.39
N LEU A 321 -2.26 12.37 -6.28
CA LEU A 321 -0.89 12.68 -6.70
C LEU A 321 0.01 13.05 -5.49
N ILE A 322 -0.48 13.94 -4.64
CA ILE A 322 0.32 14.47 -3.53
C ILE A 322 0.37 13.47 -2.38
N LEU A 323 -0.77 12.96 -1.91
CA LEU A 323 -0.84 12.12 -0.72
C LEU A 323 -0.04 10.82 -0.90
N LEU A 324 -0.16 10.16 -2.07
CA LEU A 324 0.48 8.86 -2.26
C LEU A 324 1.98 8.96 -2.57
N SER A 325 2.54 10.13 -2.88
CA SER A 325 3.97 10.31 -3.10
C SER A 325 4.85 10.02 -1.86
N GLY A 326 4.29 10.09 -0.64
CA GLY A 326 5.08 10.03 0.59
C GLY A 326 5.30 8.64 1.19
N PHE A 327 4.51 7.62 0.84
CA PHE A 327 4.56 6.35 1.59
C PHE A 327 5.90 5.63 1.48
N SER A 328 6.43 5.45 0.27
CA SER A 328 7.74 4.82 0.06
C SER A 328 8.86 5.60 0.76
N VAL A 329 8.75 6.93 0.76
CA VAL A 329 9.72 7.82 1.41
C VAL A 329 9.68 7.68 2.92
N ILE A 330 8.47 7.57 3.52
CA ILE A 330 8.28 7.30 4.96
C ILE A 330 8.96 5.98 5.36
N VAL A 331 8.75 4.91 4.57
CA VAL A 331 9.36 3.60 4.86
C VAL A 331 10.88 3.67 4.79
N VAL A 332 11.44 4.29 3.76
CA VAL A 332 12.91 4.46 3.62
C VAL A 332 13.47 5.31 4.77
N TYR A 333 12.82 6.41 5.12
CA TYR A 333 13.22 7.26 6.24
C TYR A 333 13.24 6.48 7.55
N ALA A 334 12.21 5.68 7.83
CA ALA A 334 12.14 4.82 9.01
C ALA A 334 13.24 3.74 9.04
N GLN A 335 13.59 3.17 7.88
CA GLN A 335 14.70 2.20 7.75
C GLN A 335 16.06 2.84 8.06
N GLU A 336 16.24 4.12 7.76
CA GLU A 336 17.47 4.85 8.07
C GLU A 336 17.57 5.26 9.54
N LEU A 337 16.43 5.49 10.21
CA LEU A 337 16.41 5.69 11.67
C LEU A 337 16.89 4.45 12.43
N LEU A 338 16.67 3.24 11.90
CA LEU A 338 17.02 1.96 12.53
C LEU A 338 17.81 1.07 11.55
N PRO A 339 19.09 1.39 11.29
CA PRO A 339 19.93 0.62 10.38
C PRO A 339 20.03 -0.86 10.78
N GLY A 340 20.03 -1.75 9.79
CA GLY A 340 20.12 -3.20 10.00
C GLY A 340 18.80 -3.91 10.30
N LYS A 341 17.65 -3.17 10.38
CA LYS A 341 16.32 -3.72 10.63
C LYS A 341 15.36 -3.48 9.44
N VAL A 342 15.89 -3.51 8.22
CA VAL A 342 15.15 -3.12 7.01
C VAL A 342 13.85 -3.91 6.82
N GLY A 343 13.89 -5.23 6.95
CA GLY A 343 12.71 -6.11 6.81
C GLY A 343 11.70 -5.91 7.94
N THR A 344 12.17 -5.83 9.18
CA THR A 344 11.32 -5.57 10.36
C THR A 344 10.58 -4.25 10.23
N ILE A 345 11.28 -3.17 9.82
CA ILE A 345 10.68 -1.85 9.64
C ILE A 345 9.69 -1.85 8.49
N ALA A 346 10.02 -2.45 7.35
CA ALA A 346 9.09 -2.57 6.24
C ALA A 346 7.82 -3.31 6.68
N GLY A 347 7.95 -4.49 7.30
CA GLY A 347 6.80 -5.25 7.80
C GLY A 347 5.95 -4.50 8.81
N LEU A 348 6.58 -3.75 9.73
CA LEU A 348 5.87 -2.91 10.70
C LEU A 348 5.07 -1.81 10.00
N PHE A 349 5.68 -1.07 9.07
CA PHE A 349 5.02 0.06 8.41
C PHE A 349 3.92 -0.38 7.44
N PHE A 350 4.12 -1.47 6.70
CA PHE A 350 3.04 -2.06 5.89
C PHE A 350 1.91 -2.61 6.76
N GLY A 351 2.23 -3.35 7.83
CA GLY A 351 1.23 -3.84 8.78
C GLY A 351 0.43 -2.70 9.41
N LEU A 352 1.11 -1.63 9.88
CA LEU A 352 0.45 -0.44 10.43
C LEU A 352 -0.41 0.26 9.38
N ALA A 353 0.04 0.36 8.13
CA ALA A 353 -0.72 0.99 7.05
C ALA A 353 -2.10 0.32 6.88
N PHE A 354 -2.13 -1.00 6.75
CA PHE A 354 -3.38 -1.76 6.66
C PHE A 354 -4.19 -1.69 7.95
N GLY A 355 -3.55 -1.86 9.12
CA GLY A 355 -4.23 -1.82 10.41
C GLY A 355 -4.92 -0.47 10.67
N LEU A 356 -4.22 0.63 10.44
CA LEU A 356 -4.76 1.99 10.61
C LEU A 356 -5.87 2.29 9.61
N GLY A 357 -5.73 1.83 8.35
CA GLY A 357 -6.80 1.89 7.36
C GLY A 357 -8.05 1.13 7.79
N GLY A 358 -7.88 -0.08 8.35
CA GLY A 358 -8.97 -0.88 8.89
C GLY A 358 -9.69 -0.23 10.06
N ILE A 359 -8.93 0.25 11.06
CA ILE A 359 -9.50 1.01 12.19
C ILE A 359 -10.25 2.24 11.68
N GLY A 360 -9.63 2.98 10.74
CA GLY A 360 -10.26 4.13 10.09
C GLY A 360 -11.59 3.76 9.43
N SER A 361 -11.63 2.66 8.67
CA SER A 361 -12.84 2.18 8.01
C SER A 361 -13.98 1.92 9.00
N ALA A 362 -13.72 1.23 10.11
CA ALA A 362 -14.72 0.96 11.13
C ALA A 362 -15.24 2.24 11.80
N LEU A 363 -14.33 3.13 12.24
CA LEU A 363 -14.70 4.38 12.91
C LEU A 363 -15.50 5.30 11.99
N LEU A 364 -15.10 5.42 10.73
CA LEU A 364 -15.79 6.24 9.74
C LEU A 364 -17.17 5.66 9.37
N GLY A 365 -17.33 4.33 9.43
CA GLY A 365 -18.63 3.68 9.24
C GLY A 365 -19.63 4.06 10.34
N TYR A 366 -19.21 4.00 11.60
CA TYR A 366 -20.05 4.48 12.71
C TYR A 366 -20.37 5.97 12.60
N LEU A 367 -19.39 6.79 12.19
CA LEU A 367 -19.62 8.21 11.97
C LEU A 367 -20.60 8.45 10.83
N ALA A 368 -20.55 7.65 9.76
CA ALA A 368 -21.49 7.74 8.64
C ALA A 368 -22.93 7.43 9.05
N ASP A 369 -23.15 6.40 9.86
CA ASP A 369 -24.48 6.05 10.37
C ASP A 369 -25.03 7.08 11.37
N SER A 370 -24.16 7.67 12.21
CA SER A 370 -24.60 8.59 13.29
C SER A 370 -24.72 10.04 12.84
N ALA A 371 -23.84 10.52 11.96
CA ALA A 371 -23.71 11.93 11.59
C ALA A 371 -23.74 12.19 10.08
N GLY A 372 -23.90 11.15 9.27
CA GLY A 372 -24.01 11.21 7.82
C GLY A 372 -22.68 11.27 7.06
N LEU A 373 -22.74 10.98 5.77
CA LEU A 373 -21.59 10.88 4.87
C LEU A 373 -20.84 12.22 4.70
N GLU A 374 -21.55 13.32 4.68
CA GLU A 374 -20.95 14.65 4.57
C GLU A 374 -20.03 14.95 5.76
N THR A 375 -20.44 14.55 6.97
CA THR A 375 -19.63 14.68 8.18
C THR A 375 -18.37 13.84 8.10
N VAL A 376 -18.45 12.61 7.58
CA VAL A 376 -17.29 11.75 7.35
C VAL A 376 -16.25 12.45 6.47
N ILE A 377 -16.68 12.99 5.32
CA ILE A 377 -15.76 13.66 4.38
C ILE A 377 -15.21 14.95 4.98
N ARG A 378 -16.03 15.74 5.68
CA ARG A 378 -15.58 17.00 6.33
C ARG A 378 -14.57 16.73 7.44
N VAL A 379 -14.83 15.78 8.33
CA VAL A 379 -13.92 15.47 9.45
C VAL A 379 -12.60 14.88 8.94
N SER A 380 -12.67 13.93 8.02
CA SER A 380 -11.47 13.32 7.45
C SER A 380 -10.62 14.32 6.64
N ALA A 381 -11.22 15.37 6.07
CA ALA A 381 -10.51 16.41 5.33
C ALA A 381 -9.44 17.14 6.16
N PHE A 382 -9.55 17.16 7.48
CA PHE A 382 -8.57 17.78 8.38
C PHE A 382 -7.42 16.86 8.75
N LEU A 383 -7.52 15.55 8.51
CA LEU A 383 -6.44 14.60 8.84
C LEU A 383 -5.09 14.98 8.22
N PRO A 384 -4.99 15.44 6.95
CA PRO A 384 -3.71 15.85 6.37
C PRO A 384 -3.00 17.00 7.10
N LEU A 385 -3.70 17.80 7.93
CA LEU A 385 -3.07 18.82 8.77
C LEU A 385 -2.09 18.21 9.81
N LEU A 386 -2.25 16.93 10.17
CA LEU A 386 -1.28 16.22 11.00
C LEU A 386 0.12 16.15 10.34
N GLY A 387 0.22 16.43 9.04
CA GLY A 387 1.50 16.64 8.33
C GLY A 387 2.37 17.73 8.94
N LEU A 388 1.81 18.68 9.72
CA LEU A 388 2.59 19.67 10.50
C LEU A 388 3.59 19.00 11.46
N LEU A 389 3.28 17.82 11.96
CA LEU A 389 4.18 17.07 12.86
C LEU A 389 5.50 16.68 12.20
N ALA A 390 5.60 16.69 10.86
CA ALA A 390 6.86 16.42 10.15
C ALA A 390 7.98 17.42 10.51
N ILE A 391 7.64 18.57 11.05
CA ILE A 391 8.62 19.54 11.56
C ILE A 391 9.49 18.96 12.70
N LEU A 392 8.95 17.98 13.42
CA LEU A 392 9.63 17.28 14.50
C LEU A 392 10.59 16.18 14.03
N LEU A 393 10.56 15.84 12.71
CA LEU A 393 11.48 14.85 12.16
C LEU A 393 12.89 15.45 12.02
N PRO A 394 13.94 14.70 12.37
CA PRO A 394 15.32 15.06 12.07
C PRO A 394 15.53 15.41 10.59
N SER A 395 16.44 16.34 10.31
CA SER A 395 16.81 16.64 8.91
C SER A 395 17.59 15.48 8.29
N ASP A 396 17.57 15.41 6.96
CA ASP A 396 18.32 14.37 6.21
C ASP A 396 19.82 14.43 6.51
N GLU A 397 20.38 15.63 6.73
CA GLU A 397 21.78 15.84 7.08
C GLU A 397 22.16 15.17 8.42
N VAL A 398 21.24 15.20 9.39
CA VAL A 398 21.43 14.56 10.70
C VAL A 398 21.34 13.04 10.58
N LEU A 399 20.48 12.54 9.69
CA LEU A 399 20.30 11.10 9.46
C LEU A 399 21.48 10.49 8.70
N THR A 400 21.89 11.10 7.58
CA THR A 400 22.87 10.53 6.66
C THR A 400 24.31 10.99 6.99
N GLY A 401 24.46 12.13 7.67
CA GLY A 401 25.74 12.76 7.95
C GLY A 401 26.39 13.39 6.72
N THR A 402 25.64 13.52 5.63
CA THR A 402 26.08 14.20 4.39
C THR A 402 25.32 15.52 4.27
N LYS A 403 26.04 16.63 4.07
CA LYS A 403 25.41 17.91 3.73
C LYS A 403 24.74 17.77 2.37
N THR A 404 23.46 18.09 2.27
CA THR A 404 22.80 18.28 0.96
C THR A 404 23.54 19.39 0.23
N PRO A 405 23.94 19.22 -1.07
CA PRO A 405 24.55 20.31 -1.82
C PRO A 405 23.60 21.50 -1.80
N ALA A 406 24.05 22.62 -1.23
CA ALA A 406 23.34 23.88 -1.33
C ALA A 406 23.14 24.17 -2.83
N MET A 407 21.91 24.49 -3.23
CA MET A 407 21.66 25.04 -4.57
C MET A 407 22.55 26.25 -4.72
N ASP A 408 23.55 26.12 -5.56
CA ASP A 408 24.44 27.23 -5.90
C ASP A 408 23.62 28.28 -6.68
N SER A 409 23.25 29.35 -5.98
CA SER A 409 22.48 30.48 -6.52
C SER A 409 23.30 31.31 -7.53
N SER A 410 24.50 30.85 -7.88
CA SER A 410 25.43 31.59 -8.77
C SER A 410 25.23 31.32 -10.27
N SER A 411 24.32 30.40 -10.68
CA SER A 411 24.10 30.06 -12.11
C SER A 411 22.92 30.79 -12.77
N VAL A 412 22.36 31.83 -12.15
CA VAL A 412 21.26 32.63 -12.75
C VAL A 412 21.73 33.97 -13.32
N ASN A 413 23.00 34.29 -13.21
CA ASN A 413 23.59 35.51 -13.80
C ASN A 413 24.75 35.16 -14.75
N SER A 414 24.43 34.57 -15.88
CA SER A 414 25.31 34.64 -17.06
C SER A 414 24.49 34.44 -18.34
#